data_1dab52d5e6e61af5b17d07a11a606b85
#
_entry.id   1dab52d5e6e61af5b17d07a11a606b85
#
_cell.length_a   1.000
_cell.length_b   1.000
_cell.length_c   1.000
_cell.angle_alpha   90.00
_cell.angle_beta   90.00
_cell.angle_gamma   90.00
#
_symmetry.space_group_name_H-M   'P 1'
#
loop_
_entity.id
_entity.type
_entity.pdbx_description
1 polymer ?
#
loop_
_entity_poly.entity_id
_entity_poly.type
_entity_poly.pdbx_seq_one_letter_code
_entity_poly.pdbx_strand_id
1 'polypeptide(L)'
;METVGVPLREWDVQIYRGILTGYNDAFIISSEKRNEILANCVDEDERERTAELIRPILRGRDIRRYGYDWADLWLINTHNGIRGEIERIHIEDYPAIKQHLDYYWDKIEPRADQGETAYNLRNCAYLDDLSKTKIVWIELSDESKFAICENLVPLNTVFFLTGAHLHHILGLLNSKLVHWYFTTCLGTSSGVGTNRWLKYTIEQLPLVPYSDDKLSQLVIDRLSPETNTDKCEEQIDALICELYGLSPDEMSFIIGSC
;
A
#
# COMPACT_ATOMS: atom_id res chain seq x y z
N MET A 1 -8.13 -18.25 -17.59
CA MET A 1 -8.21 -17.72 -16.21
C MET A 1 -9.64 -17.72 -15.69
N GLU A 2 -10.63 -17.23 -16.41
CA GLU A 2 -12.03 -17.06 -15.95
C GLU A 2 -12.76 -18.34 -15.56
N THR A 3 -12.34 -19.50 -16.10
CA THR A 3 -12.93 -20.81 -15.80
C THR A 3 -12.42 -21.43 -14.48
N VAL A 4 -11.29 -20.97 -13.98
CA VAL A 4 -10.59 -21.53 -12.80
C VAL A 4 -10.57 -20.51 -11.67
N GLY A 5 -10.35 -19.23 -12.00
CA GLY A 5 -10.21 -18.17 -11.03
C GLY A 5 -11.57 -17.65 -10.52
N VAL A 6 -11.52 -17.07 -9.32
CA VAL A 6 -12.62 -16.36 -8.68
C VAL A 6 -12.26 -14.88 -8.61
N PRO A 7 -13.16 -13.96 -9.00
CA PRO A 7 -12.89 -12.52 -8.90
C PRO A 7 -12.44 -12.11 -7.50
N LEU A 8 -11.38 -11.31 -7.40
CA LEU A 8 -10.80 -10.94 -6.11
C LEU A 8 -11.80 -10.23 -5.18
N ARG A 9 -12.81 -9.53 -5.73
CA ARG A 9 -13.91 -8.92 -4.95
C ARG A 9 -14.75 -9.93 -4.14
N GLU A 10 -14.67 -11.23 -4.47
CA GLU A 10 -15.39 -12.31 -3.79
C GLU A 10 -14.55 -12.96 -2.68
N TRP A 11 -13.30 -12.52 -2.52
CA TRP A 11 -12.38 -12.99 -1.48
C TRP A 11 -12.57 -12.19 -0.18
N ASP A 12 -12.14 -12.76 0.95
CA ASP A 12 -12.10 -12.06 2.24
C ASP A 12 -10.92 -11.07 2.29
N VAL A 13 -11.02 -10.02 1.49
CA VAL A 13 -10.04 -8.95 1.38
C VAL A 13 -10.72 -7.59 1.28
N GLN A 14 -10.01 -6.55 1.69
CA GLN A 14 -10.47 -5.16 1.56
C GLN A 14 -9.41 -4.33 0.82
N ILE A 15 -9.85 -3.51 -0.11
CA ILE A 15 -8.97 -2.63 -0.87
C ILE A 15 -9.29 -1.18 -0.56
N TYR A 16 -8.26 -0.44 -0.19
CA TYR A 16 -8.33 0.97 0.18
C TYR A 16 -7.30 1.80 -0.59
N ARG A 17 -7.46 3.10 -0.49
CA ARG A 17 -6.47 4.09 -0.94
C ARG A 17 -5.76 4.69 0.27
N GLY A 18 -4.48 5.00 0.15
CA GLY A 18 -3.71 5.60 1.23
C GLY A 18 -4.15 7.01 1.64
N ILE A 19 -3.55 7.52 2.69
CA ILE A 19 -3.93 8.77 3.35
C ILE A 19 -3.67 9.98 2.45
N LEU A 20 -4.64 10.88 2.41
CA LEU A 20 -4.55 12.20 1.78
C LEU A 20 -4.38 13.27 2.86
N THR A 21 -3.31 14.05 2.78
CA THR A 21 -3.01 15.11 3.76
C THR A 21 -3.64 16.45 3.42
N GLY A 22 -3.98 16.67 2.15
CA GLY A 22 -4.44 17.95 1.63
C GLY A 22 -3.31 19.00 1.50
N TYR A 23 -2.23 18.90 2.28
CA TYR A 23 -1.02 19.73 2.17
C TYR A 23 0.21 18.99 2.72
N ASN A 24 0.97 18.38 1.83
CA ASN A 24 2.07 17.48 2.20
C ASN A 24 3.16 18.15 3.03
N ASP A 25 3.54 19.40 2.71
CA ASP A 25 4.69 20.06 3.34
C ASP A 25 4.52 20.27 4.86
N ALA A 26 3.26 20.34 5.35
CA ALA A 26 2.97 20.43 6.77
C ALA A 26 2.93 19.07 7.47
N PHE A 27 2.44 18.03 6.78
CA PHE A 27 2.15 16.73 7.40
C PHE A 27 3.17 15.64 7.09
N ILE A 28 4.01 15.82 6.06
CA ILE A 28 5.07 14.86 5.70
C ILE A 28 6.41 15.49 6.01
N ILE A 29 7.14 14.87 6.92
CA ILE A 29 8.39 15.39 7.48
C ILE A 29 9.54 14.39 7.29
N SER A 30 10.78 14.90 7.30
CA SER A 30 11.99 14.07 7.34
C SER A 30 12.27 13.54 8.74
N SER A 31 13.19 12.60 8.88
CA SER A 31 13.68 12.12 10.18
C SER A 31 14.32 13.23 11.00
N GLU A 32 15.03 14.19 10.38
CA GLU A 32 15.59 15.35 11.09
C GLU A 32 14.49 16.20 11.70
N LYS A 33 13.43 16.51 10.93
CA LYS A 33 12.29 17.30 11.43
C LYS A 33 11.52 16.54 12.50
N ARG A 34 11.35 15.22 12.35
CA ARG A 34 10.76 14.38 13.40
C ARG A 34 11.55 14.48 14.71
N ASN A 35 12.87 14.37 14.64
CA ASN A 35 13.75 14.45 15.81
C ASN A 35 13.70 15.87 16.44
N GLU A 36 13.63 16.92 15.64
CA GLU A 36 13.44 18.30 16.10
C GLU A 36 12.11 18.46 16.87
N ILE A 37 10.99 17.94 16.32
CA ILE A 37 9.68 17.99 17.00
C ILE A 37 9.74 17.24 18.32
N LEU A 38 10.32 16.02 18.34
CA LEU A 38 10.45 15.23 19.56
C LEU A 38 11.35 15.88 20.62
N ALA A 39 12.37 16.64 20.20
CA ALA A 39 13.22 17.39 21.11
C ALA A 39 12.52 18.64 21.71
N ASN A 40 11.48 19.15 21.05
CA ASN A 40 10.71 20.30 21.48
C ASN A 40 9.49 19.94 22.37
N CYS A 41 9.24 18.65 22.62
CA CYS A 41 8.21 18.20 23.56
C CYS A 41 8.52 18.71 24.98
N VAL A 42 7.49 19.11 25.71
CA VAL A 42 7.64 19.73 27.03
C VAL A 42 8.05 18.74 28.13
N ASP A 43 7.69 17.47 27.95
CA ASP A 43 8.02 16.37 28.87
C ASP A 43 8.11 15.03 28.10
N GLU A 44 8.47 13.96 28.83
CA GLU A 44 8.62 12.63 28.24
C GLU A 44 7.27 12.03 27.84
N ASP A 45 6.19 12.33 28.56
CA ASP A 45 4.85 11.81 28.25
C ASP A 45 4.35 12.39 26.91
N GLU A 46 4.57 13.69 26.64
CA GLU A 46 4.28 14.29 25.32
C GLU A 46 5.16 13.66 24.25
N ARG A 47 6.44 13.45 24.54
CA ARG A 47 7.38 12.91 23.59
C ARG A 47 7.01 11.48 23.15
N GLU A 48 6.63 10.63 24.08
CA GLU A 48 6.16 9.26 23.77
C GLU A 48 4.90 9.28 22.90
N ARG A 49 3.87 10.05 23.31
CA ARG A 49 2.64 10.19 22.50
C ARG A 49 2.91 10.77 21.11
N THR A 50 3.80 11.76 21.03
CA THR A 50 4.19 12.38 19.75
C THR A 50 4.95 11.40 18.87
N ALA A 51 5.84 10.57 19.44
CA ALA A 51 6.57 9.54 18.70
C ALA A 51 5.64 8.47 18.11
N GLU A 52 4.59 8.08 18.82
CA GLU A 52 3.56 7.14 18.36
C GLU A 52 2.67 7.75 17.26
N LEU A 53 2.36 9.05 17.37
CA LEU A 53 1.53 9.76 16.41
C LEU A 53 2.25 9.96 15.07
N ILE A 54 3.57 10.13 15.08
CA ILE A 54 4.38 10.29 13.87
C ILE A 54 4.73 8.93 13.29
N ARG A 55 4.12 8.57 12.16
CA ARG A 55 4.20 7.25 11.53
C ARG A 55 5.05 7.28 10.25
N PRO A 56 5.88 6.25 9.99
CA PRO A 56 6.62 6.17 8.74
C PRO A 56 5.65 5.97 7.56
N ILE A 57 5.97 6.56 6.39
CA ILE A 57 5.09 6.52 5.21
C ILE A 57 5.71 5.78 4.04
N LEU A 58 4.82 5.30 3.14
CA LEU A 58 5.16 4.75 1.85
C LEU A 58 4.55 5.58 0.72
N ARG A 59 5.42 6.06 -0.20
CA ARG A 59 4.99 6.73 -1.43
C ARG A 59 4.92 5.73 -2.58
N GLY A 60 4.07 5.99 -3.57
CA GLY A 60 3.94 5.11 -4.73
C GLY A 60 5.24 4.89 -5.49
N ARG A 61 6.05 5.94 -5.68
CA ARG A 61 7.34 5.85 -6.38
C ARG A 61 8.41 5.00 -5.68
N ASP A 62 8.20 4.68 -4.41
CA ASP A 62 9.14 3.88 -3.62
C ASP A 62 8.81 2.37 -3.70
N ILE A 63 7.67 2.00 -4.30
CA ILE A 63 7.24 0.61 -4.45
C ILE A 63 7.98 -0.05 -5.61
N ARG A 64 8.45 -1.27 -5.37
CA ARG A 64 9.08 -2.17 -6.33
C ARG A 64 8.30 -3.49 -6.36
N ARG A 65 8.56 -4.31 -7.35
CA ARG A 65 8.06 -5.68 -7.39
C ARG A 65 8.62 -6.47 -6.20
N TYR A 66 7.74 -7.04 -5.38
CA TYR A 66 8.02 -7.74 -4.12
C TYR A 66 8.67 -6.92 -3.00
N GLY A 67 8.86 -5.61 -3.15
CA GLY A 67 9.53 -4.80 -2.13
C GLY A 67 9.31 -3.30 -2.28
N TYR A 68 9.98 -2.52 -1.45
CA TYR A 68 9.96 -1.06 -1.51
C TYR A 68 11.24 -0.46 -0.92
N ASP A 69 11.58 0.75 -1.37
CA ASP A 69 12.69 1.54 -0.83
C ASP A 69 12.11 2.64 0.06
N TRP A 70 12.27 2.52 1.38
CA TRP A 70 11.77 3.55 2.28
C TRP A 70 12.56 4.85 2.15
N ALA A 71 11.85 5.96 1.95
CA ALA A 71 12.44 7.26 1.68
C ALA A 71 12.78 8.08 2.93
N ASP A 72 12.74 7.48 4.11
CA ASP A 72 12.98 8.13 5.41
C ASP A 72 12.05 9.34 5.66
N LEU A 73 10.75 9.15 5.34
CA LEU A 73 9.70 10.14 5.52
C LEU A 73 8.64 9.66 6.50
N TRP A 74 8.05 10.62 7.19
CA TRP A 74 7.11 10.41 8.27
C TRP A 74 5.84 11.26 8.08
N LEU A 75 4.70 10.73 8.54
CA LEU A 75 3.41 11.42 8.59
C LEU A 75 3.14 11.88 10.03
N ILE A 76 2.83 13.15 10.20
CA ILE A 76 2.14 13.63 11.38
C ILE A 76 0.68 13.19 11.26
N ASN A 77 0.35 12.05 11.90
CA ASN A 77 -0.93 11.37 11.73
C ASN A 77 -2.01 11.92 12.68
N THR A 78 -2.26 13.21 12.62
CA THR A 78 -3.35 13.85 13.37
C THR A 78 -4.72 13.44 12.82
N HIS A 79 -5.07 12.16 12.96
CA HIS A 79 -6.31 11.60 12.42
C HIS A 79 -7.57 12.22 13.07
N ASN A 80 -8.66 12.20 12.30
CA ASN A 80 -9.95 12.72 12.74
C ASN A 80 -10.81 11.68 13.51
N GLY A 81 -10.18 10.55 13.90
CA GLY A 81 -10.85 9.47 14.59
C GLY A 81 -11.90 8.73 13.75
N ILE A 82 -12.61 7.82 14.41
CA ILE A 82 -13.79 7.11 13.89
C ILE A 82 -14.91 7.31 14.91
N ARG A 83 -16.02 7.87 14.48
CA ARG A 83 -17.12 8.23 15.37
C ARG A 83 -17.63 7.04 16.19
N GLY A 84 -17.51 7.14 17.52
CA GLY A 84 -17.95 6.13 18.47
C GLY A 84 -16.96 4.99 18.72
N GLU A 85 -15.79 4.98 18.03
CA GLU A 85 -14.77 3.92 18.14
C GLU A 85 -13.40 4.48 18.50
N ILE A 86 -12.91 5.46 17.74
CA ILE A 86 -11.59 6.07 17.92
C ILE A 86 -11.76 7.58 18.08
N GLU A 87 -11.27 8.12 19.17
CA GLU A 87 -11.30 9.56 19.41
C GLU A 87 -10.36 10.28 18.43
N ARG A 88 -10.76 11.47 17.97
CA ARG A 88 -9.90 12.28 17.12
C ARG A 88 -8.69 12.79 17.92
N ILE A 89 -7.62 13.08 17.23
CA ILE A 89 -6.47 13.73 17.86
C ILE A 89 -6.81 15.18 18.21
N HIS A 90 -6.69 15.53 19.49
CA HIS A 90 -6.78 16.88 19.99
C HIS A 90 -5.40 17.52 19.95
N ILE A 91 -5.22 18.54 19.11
CA ILE A 91 -3.88 19.11 18.87
C ILE A 91 -3.28 19.78 20.11
N GLU A 92 -4.13 20.18 21.05
CA GLU A 92 -3.74 20.79 22.33
C GLU A 92 -2.93 19.83 23.22
N ASP A 93 -3.10 18.51 23.03
CA ASP A 93 -2.35 17.47 23.74
C ASP A 93 -0.95 17.24 23.14
N TYR A 94 -0.62 17.93 22.03
CA TYR A 94 0.61 17.79 21.27
C TYR A 94 1.23 19.15 20.95
N PRO A 95 1.68 19.93 21.95
CA PRO A 95 2.20 21.29 21.76
C PRO A 95 3.32 21.41 20.73
N ALA A 96 4.25 20.44 20.68
CA ALA A 96 5.35 20.45 19.72
C ALA A 96 4.87 20.25 18.27
N ILE A 97 3.89 19.37 18.04
CA ILE A 97 3.24 19.21 16.73
C ILE A 97 2.44 20.45 16.38
N LYS A 98 1.70 21.01 17.34
CA LYS A 98 0.92 22.22 17.12
C LYS A 98 1.83 23.37 16.67
N GLN A 99 2.95 23.58 17.34
CA GLN A 99 3.92 24.61 16.95
C GLN A 99 4.44 24.42 15.52
N HIS A 100 4.70 23.17 15.11
CA HIS A 100 5.10 22.87 13.74
C HIS A 100 3.98 23.16 12.74
N LEU A 101 2.74 22.75 13.02
CA LEU A 101 1.60 22.96 12.12
C LEU A 101 1.17 24.42 12.05
N ASP A 102 1.29 25.19 13.13
CA ASP A 102 1.02 26.63 13.18
C ASP A 102 1.92 27.41 12.21
N TYR A 103 3.16 26.95 11.96
CA TYR A 103 4.03 27.54 10.94
C TYR A 103 3.41 27.47 9.52
N TYR A 104 2.55 26.47 9.26
CA TYR A 104 1.87 26.27 8.00
C TYR A 104 0.41 26.73 8.02
N TRP A 105 -0.03 27.49 9.03
CA TRP A 105 -1.44 27.83 9.26
C TRP A 105 -2.14 28.37 8.02
N ASP A 106 -1.57 29.34 7.33
CA ASP A 106 -2.13 29.94 6.12
C ASP A 106 -2.37 28.93 4.96
N LYS A 107 -1.78 27.76 5.04
CA LYS A 107 -1.89 26.69 4.04
C LYS A 107 -2.81 25.56 4.49
N ILE A 108 -2.83 25.25 5.78
CA ILE A 108 -3.63 24.15 6.30
C ILE A 108 -5.05 24.57 6.64
N GLU A 109 -5.27 25.82 7.05
CA GLU A 109 -6.60 26.34 7.41
C GLU A 109 -7.57 26.32 6.20
N PRO A 110 -7.22 26.79 4.99
CA PRO A 110 -8.14 26.80 3.85
C PRO A 110 -8.22 25.48 3.08
N ARG A 111 -7.46 24.41 3.44
CA ARG A 111 -7.45 23.17 2.67
C ARG A 111 -8.80 22.45 2.71
N ALA A 112 -9.22 21.88 1.57
CA ALA A 112 -10.48 21.16 1.47
C ALA A 112 -10.44 19.77 2.15
N ASP A 113 -9.26 19.12 2.16
CA ASP A 113 -9.06 17.77 2.71
C ASP A 113 -8.62 17.84 4.18
N GLN A 114 -9.49 18.36 5.04
CA GLN A 114 -9.29 18.43 6.49
C GLN A 114 -10.37 17.65 7.26
N GLY A 115 -10.09 17.37 8.54
CA GLY A 115 -11.04 16.79 9.48
C GLY A 115 -11.93 17.83 10.14
N GLU A 116 -12.23 17.65 11.42
CA GLU A 116 -13.05 18.59 12.22
C GLU A 116 -12.34 19.93 12.44
N THR A 117 -11.02 19.92 12.52
CA THR A 117 -10.20 21.11 12.57
C THR A 117 -9.14 21.11 11.46
N ALA A 118 -8.55 22.28 11.19
CA ALA A 118 -7.46 22.41 10.23
C ALA A 118 -6.20 21.60 10.62
N TYR A 119 -6.04 21.24 11.87
CA TYR A 119 -4.95 20.37 12.33
C TYR A 119 -5.20 18.90 12.00
N ASN A 120 -6.47 18.46 11.86
CA ASN A 120 -6.80 17.08 11.63
C ASN A 120 -6.75 16.72 10.13
N LEU A 121 -6.26 15.52 9.85
CA LEU A 121 -6.42 14.87 8.54
C LEU A 121 -7.89 14.56 8.30
N ARG A 122 -8.28 14.44 7.02
CA ARG A 122 -9.66 14.07 6.66
C ARG A 122 -10.07 12.73 7.27
N ASN A 123 -11.37 12.49 7.37
CA ASN A 123 -11.93 11.22 7.86
C ASN A 123 -11.38 10.02 7.08
N CYS A 124 -10.97 9.00 7.83
CA CYS A 124 -10.55 7.71 7.32
C CYS A 124 -11.27 6.63 8.12
N ALA A 125 -12.19 5.92 7.49
CA ALA A 125 -13.00 4.88 8.16
C ALA A 125 -12.25 3.55 8.36
N TYR A 126 -11.01 3.45 7.85
CA TYR A 126 -10.18 2.23 7.89
C TYR A 126 -8.82 2.48 8.56
N LEU A 127 -8.81 3.29 9.64
CA LEU A 127 -7.57 3.60 10.39
C LEU A 127 -6.87 2.33 10.89
N ASP A 128 -7.63 1.33 11.35
CA ASP A 128 -7.09 0.06 11.83
C ASP A 128 -6.37 -0.72 10.72
N ASP A 129 -6.92 -0.68 9.49
CA ASP A 129 -6.31 -1.37 8.35
C ASP A 129 -4.96 -0.78 7.94
N LEU A 130 -4.71 0.50 8.25
CA LEU A 130 -3.41 1.13 8.02
C LEU A 130 -2.27 0.51 8.85
N SER A 131 -2.59 -0.12 9.97
CA SER A 131 -1.63 -0.77 10.87
C SER A 131 -1.42 -2.27 10.57
N LYS A 132 -2.30 -2.89 9.79
CA LYS A 132 -2.21 -4.31 9.43
C LYS A 132 -1.12 -4.55 8.37
N THR A 133 -0.64 -5.78 8.30
CA THR A 133 0.10 -6.27 7.12
C THR A 133 -0.78 -6.15 5.89
N LYS A 134 -0.23 -5.63 4.81
CA LYS A 134 -0.98 -5.30 3.60
C LYS A 134 -0.15 -5.48 2.33
N ILE A 135 -0.81 -5.76 1.22
CA ILE A 135 -0.20 -5.63 -0.11
C ILE A 135 -0.40 -4.20 -0.58
N VAL A 136 0.64 -3.58 -1.09
CA VAL A 136 0.64 -2.18 -1.58
C VAL A 136 1.03 -2.12 -3.04
N TRP A 137 0.45 -1.15 -3.79
CA TRP A 137 0.82 -0.88 -5.19
C TRP A 137 0.51 0.57 -5.58
N ILE A 138 1.08 1.00 -6.70
CA ILE A 138 0.85 2.33 -7.28
C ILE A 138 -0.25 2.28 -8.34
N GLU A 139 -1.04 3.35 -8.46
CA GLU A 139 -2.12 3.45 -9.45
C GLU A 139 -1.61 3.34 -10.91
N LEU A 140 -0.51 4.00 -11.23
CA LEU A 140 0.03 4.08 -12.58
C LEU A 140 1.35 3.31 -12.67
N SER A 141 1.36 2.21 -13.40
CA SER A 141 2.56 1.40 -13.66
C SER A 141 2.43 0.65 -14.97
N ASP A 142 3.53 0.53 -15.68
CA ASP A 142 3.70 -0.32 -16.85
C ASP A 142 3.92 -1.80 -16.49
N GLU A 143 4.34 -2.06 -15.26
CA GLU A 143 4.61 -3.39 -14.71
C GLU A 143 3.75 -3.70 -13.48
N SER A 144 3.61 -4.98 -13.17
CA SER A 144 3.07 -5.46 -11.89
C SER A 144 4.07 -5.17 -10.77
N LYS A 145 3.78 -4.17 -9.95
CA LYS A 145 4.63 -3.75 -8.81
C LYS A 145 3.82 -3.80 -7.51
N PHE A 146 3.72 -5.00 -6.95
CA PHE A 146 3.05 -5.27 -5.68
C PHE A 146 4.07 -5.68 -4.64
N ALA A 147 3.91 -5.19 -3.41
CA ALA A 147 4.79 -5.50 -2.29
C ALA A 147 4.01 -5.74 -0.99
N ILE A 148 4.52 -6.58 -0.10
CA ILE A 148 4.02 -6.65 1.28
C ILE A 148 4.64 -5.51 2.08
N CYS A 149 3.80 -4.82 2.85
CA CYS A 149 4.18 -3.72 3.72
C CYS A 149 3.50 -3.91 5.09
N GLU A 150 4.27 -3.82 6.17
CA GLU A 150 3.76 -4.03 7.53
C GLU A 150 3.57 -2.70 8.27
N ASN A 151 4.60 -1.89 8.38
CA ASN A 151 4.68 -0.80 9.34
C ASN A 151 4.58 0.61 8.74
N LEU A 152 4.49 0.75 7.40
CA LEU A 152 4.40 2.05 6.76
C LEU A 152 2.95 2.39 6.42
N VAL A 153 2.61 3.68 6.57
CA VAL A 153 1.31 4.23 6.19
C VAL A 153 1.34 4.59 4.70
N PRO A 154 0.48 3.99 3.86
CA PRO A 154 0.40 4.34 2.44
C PRO A 154 -0.12 5.76 2.23
N LEU A 155 0.51 6.54 1.35
CA LEU A 155 -0.02 7.83 0.90
C LEU A 155 -1.04 7.68 -0.24
N ASN A 156 -1.74 8.74 -0.56
CA ASN A 156 -2.86 8.80 -1.52
C ASN A 156 -2.58 8.31 -2.95
N THR A 157 -1.31 8.19 -3.35
CA THR A 157 -0.91 7.58 -4.63
C THR A 157 -0.77 6.07 -4.57
N VAL A 158 -0.90 5.48 -3.38
CA VAL A 158 -0.78 4.05 -3.11
C VAL A 158 -2.16 3.49 -2.80
N PHE A 159 -2.49 2.37 -3.44
CA PHE A 159 -3.57 1.49 -3.01
C PHE A 159 -3.00 0.40 -2.10
N PHE A 160 -3.84 -0.12 -1.23
CA PHE A 160 -3.45 -1.27 -0.41
C PHE A 160 -4.61 -2.23 -0.19
N LEU A 161 -4.25 -3.51 0.03
CA LEU A 161 -5.16 -4.61 0.27
C LEU A 161 -4.79 -5.28 1.60
N THR A 162 -5.79 -5.45 2.46
CA THR A 162 -5.72 -6.23 3.70
C THR A 162 -6.61 -7.46 3.60
N GLY A 163 -6.33 -8.50 4.38
CA GLY A 163 -7.11 -9.73 4.42
C GLY A 163 -6.27 -10.98 4.63
N ALA A 164 -6.82 -12.14 4.30
CA ALA A 164 -6.15 -13.42 4.44
C ALA A 164 -5.25 -13.76 3.24
N HIS A 165 -4.31 -14.69 3.44
CA HIS A 165 -3.47 -15.28 2.38
C HIS A 165 -2.67 -14.29 1.53
N LEU A 166 -2.14 -13.23 2.15
CA LEU A 166 -1.46 -12.13 1.43
C LEU A 166 -0.27 -12.60 0.59
N HIS A 167 0.52 -13.60 1.03
CA HIS A 167 1.63 -14.12 0.24
C HIS A 167 1.14 -14.82 -1.04
N HIS A 168 0.05 -15.61 -0.95
CA HIS A 168 -0.57 -16.23 -2.11
C HIS A 168 -1.05 -15.17 -3.12
N ILE A 169 -1.78 -14.16 -2.63
CA ILE A 169 -2.27 -13.04 -3.46
C ILE A 169 -1.11 -12.27 -4.07
N LEU A 170 -0.03 -12.01 -3.32
CA LEU A 170 1.15 -11.29 -3.81
C LEU A 170 1.82 -12.03 -4.97
N GLY A 171 1.96 -13.37 -4.86
CA GLY A 171 2.49 -14.20 -5.94
C GLY A 171 1.66 -14.09 -7.20
N LEU A 172 0.34 -14.22 -7.07
CA LEU A 172 -0.59 -14.09 -8.20
C LEU A 172 -0.50 -12.69 -8.85
N LEU A 173 -0.60 -11.63 -8.07
CA LEU A 173 -0.61 -10.24 -8.57
C LEU A 173 0.70 -9.85 -9.27
N ASN A 174 1.83 -10.42 -8.84
CA ASN A 174 3.12 -10.19 -9.47
C ASN A 174 3.43 -11.18 -10.62
N SER A 175 2.62 -12.19 -10.87
CA SER A 175 2.90 -13.17 -11.93
C SER A 175 2.78 -12.57 -13.34
N LYS A 176 3.54 -13.11 -14.27
CA LYS A 176 3.44 -12.78 -15.69
C LYS A 176 2.06 -13.08 -16.26
N LEU A 177 1.43 -14.18 -15.83
CA LEU A 177 0.07 -14.52 -16.26
C LEU A 177 -0.95 -13.46 -15.87
N VAL A 178 -0.95 -13.00 -14.61
CA VAL A 178 -1.90 -11.97 -14.15
C VAL A 178 -1.57 -10.62 -14.78
N HIS A 179 -0.30 -10.28 -14.96
CA HIS A 179 0.12 -9.09 -15.69
C HIS A 179 -0.42 -9.09 -17.14
N TRP A 180 -0.19 -10.18 -17.88
CA TRP A 180 -0.68 -10.35 -19.24
C TRP A 180 -2.21 -10.26 -19.31
N TYR A 181 -2.92 -10.94 -18.43
CA TYR A 181 -4.38 -10.88 -18.39
C TYR A 181 -4.90 -9.46 -18.08
N PHE A 182 -4.29 -8.80 -17.10
CA PHE A 182 -4.66 -7.43 -16.75
C PHE A 182 -4.48 -6.49 -17.93
N THR A 183 -3.32 -6.51 -18.58
CA THR A 183 -2.99 -5.59 -19.68
C THR A 183 -3.83 -5.87 -20.93
N THR A 184 -4.19 -7.14 -21.17
CA THR A 184 -4.91 -7.56 -22.38
C THR A 184 -6.43 -7.43 -22.22
N CYS A 185 -6.98 -7.76 -21.03
CA CYS A 185 -8.43 -7.91 -20.83
C CYS A 185 -9.05 -6.80 -19.97
N LEU A 186 -8.34 -6.24 -19.00
CA LEU A 186 -8.87 -5.31 -18.02
C LEU A 186 -8.24 -3.91 -18.07
N GLY A 187 -7.01 -3.80 -18.55
CA GLY A 187 -6.23 -2.59 -18.48
C GLY A 187 -6.82 -1.44 -19.29
N THR A 188 -7.06 -0.31 -18.64
CA THR A 188 -7.28 0.96 -19.31
C THR A 188 -5.94 1.67 -19.44
N SER A 189 -5.40 1.78 -20.64
CA SER A 189 -4.18 2.55 -20.87
C SER A 189 -4.46 4.05 -20.71
N SER A 190 -3.64 4.74 -19.95
CA SER A 190 -3.64 6.21 -19.93
C SER A 190 -2.59 6.75 -20.89
N GLY A 191 -2.83 6.67 -22.21
CA GLY A 191 -1.86 7.14 -23.20
C GLY A 191 -0.73 6.13 -23.43
N VAL A 192 0.51 6.55 -23.49
CA VAL A 192 1.66 5.76 -23.95
C VAL A 192 2.02 4.62 -22.94
N GLY A 193 1.38 3.46 -23.06
CA GLY A 193 1.86 2.21 -22.46
C GLY A 193 1.71 2.05 -20.94
N THR A 194 1.14 3.01 -20.23
CA THR A 194 0.97 2.92 -18.75
C THR A 194 -0.42 2.41 -18.38
N ASN A 195 -0.48 1.37 -17.57
CA ASN A 195 -1.72 0.78 -17.08
C ASN A 195 -2.19 1.44 -15.78
N ARG A 196 -3.51 1.51 -15.60
CA ARG A 196 -4.13 2.01 -14.37
C ARG A 196 -4.61 0.86 -13.49
N TRP A 197 -3.85 0.55 -12.45
CA TRP A 197 -4.11 -0.50 -11.45
C TRP A 197 -5.08 0.00 -10.38
N LEU A 198 -6.33 0.29 -10.81
CA LEU A 198 -7.37 0.83 -9.93
C LEU A 198 -8.06 -0.28 -9.12
N LYS A 199 -8.61 0.08 -7.97
CA LYS A 199 -9.37 -0.84 -7.12
C LYS A 199 -10.37 -1.67 -7.93
N TYR A 200 -11.25 -1.03 -8.70
CA TYR A 200 -12.32 -1.71 -9.44
C TYR A 200 -11.80 -2.67 -10.54
N THR A 201 -10.60 -2.45 -11.07
CA THR A 201 -9.98 -3.36 -12.05
C THR A 201 -9.29 -4.54 -11.36
N ILE A 202 -8.58 -4.27 -10.26
CA ILE A 202 -7.95 -5.31 -9.43
C ILE A 202 -9.03 -6.27 -8.86
N GLU A 203 -10.14 -5.75 -8.39
CA GLU A 203 -11.27 -6.53 -7.87
C GLU A 203 -11.89 -7.51 -8.88
N GLN A 204 -11.69 -7.29 -10.19
CA GLN A 204 -12.20 -8.14 -11.25
C GLN A 204 -11.23 -9.27 -11.64
N LEU A 205 -9.97 -9.24 -11.18
CA LEU A 205 -8.99 -10.27 -11.51
C LEU A 205 -9.49 -11.66 -11.07
N PRO A 206 -9.61 -12.63 -11.99
CA PRO A 206 -10.03 -13.99 -11.67
C PRO A 206 -8.83 -14.77 -11.13
N LEU A 207 -8.59 -14.63 -9.82
CA LEU A 207 -7.46 -15.25 -9.14
C LEU A 207 -7.81 -16.67 -8.69
N VAL A 208 -6.85 -17.60 -8.81
CA VAL A 208 -7.02 -18.97 -8.32
C VAL A 208 -7.08 -18.97 -6.80
N PRO A 209 -8.15 -19.54 -6.19
CA PRO A 209 -8.32 -19.55 -4.75
C PRO A 209 -7.16 -20.27 -4.03
N TYR A 210 -6.87 -19.81 -2.83
CA TYR A 210 -5.93 -20.50 -1.95
C TYR A 210 -6.39 -21.93 -1.68
N SER A 211 -5.51 -22.89 -1.92
CA SER A 211 -5.77 -24.32 -1.70
C SER A 211 -4.71 -24.98 -0.81
N ASP A 212 -3.46 -24.52 -0.92
CA ASP A 212 -2.34 -25.01 -0.13
C ASP A 212 -1.23 -23.93 -0.01
N ASP A 213 -0.20 -24.20 0.77
CA ASP A 213 0.86 -23.23 1.07
C ASP A 213 1.99 -23.15 0.03
N LYS A 214 1.96 -23.91 -1.04
CA LYS A 214 3.08 -23.98 -2.00
C LYS A 214 3.43 -22.61 -2.58
N LEU A 215 2.44 -21.90 -3.12
CA LEU A 215 2.66 -20.57 -3.68
C LEU A 215 3.09 -19.58 -2.61
N SER A 216 2.44 -19.60 -1.45
CA SER A 216 2.80 -18.75 -0.31
C SER A 216 4.24 -18.97 0.12
N GLN A 217 4.71 -20.22 0.19
CA GLN A 217 6.08 -20.54 0.57
C GLN A 217 7.10 -20.03 -0.45
N LEU A 218 6.84 -20.23 -1.76
CA LEU A 218 7.72 -19.70 -2.81
C LEU A 218 7.83 -18.17 -2.73
N VAL A 219 6.74 -17.49 -2.41
CA VAL A 219 6.75 -16.02 -2.22
C VAL A 219 7.52 -15.63 -0.97
N ILE A 220 7.38 -16.34 0.14
CA ILE A 220 8.16 -16.12 1.35
C ILE A 220 9.66 -16.33 1.07
N ASP A 221 10.01 -17.38 0.36
CA ASP A 221 11.38 -17.66 -0.06
C ASP A 221 11.91 -16.54 -0.97
N ARG A 222 11.09 -16.04 -1.92
CA ARG A 222 11.43 -14.89 -2.78
C ARG A 222 11.68 -13.59 -2.00
N LEU A 223 11.00 -13.39 -0.88
CA LEU A 223 11.17 -12.21 -0.02
C LEU A 223 12.42 -12.30 0.86
N SER A 224 13.03 -13.48 0.97
CA SER A 224 14.27 -13.67 1.74
C SER A 224 15.48 -13.06 1.01
N PRO A 225 16.31 -12.28 1.70
CA PRO A 225 17.48 -11.63 1.10
C PRO A 225 18.57 -12.60 0.60
N GLU A 226 18.56 -13.86 1.05
CA GLU A 226 19.55 -14.89 0.69
C GLU A 226 19.18 -15.66 -0.59
N THR A 227 18.01 -15.42 -1.16
CA THR A 227 17.45 -16.23 -2.24
C THR A 227 17.78 -15.65 -3.62
N ASN A 228 18.00 -16.55 -4.59
CA ASN A 228 18.07 -16.17 -6.00
C ASN A 228 16.67 -15.77 -6.50
N THR A 229 16.44 -14.47 -6.62
CA THR A 229 15.15 -13.86 -6.94
C THR A 229 14.59 -14.32 -8.27
N ASP A 230 15.42 -14.38 -9.33
CA ASP A 230 14.99 -14.74 -10.69
C ASP A 230 14.49 -16.18 -10.73
N LYS A 231 15.23 -17.11 -10.11
CA LYS A 231 14.83 -18.52 -10.04
C LYS A 231 13.52 -18.72 -9.27
N CYS A 232 13.32 -17.98 -8.17
CA CYS A 232 12.07 -18.05 -7.43
C CYS A 232 10.89 -17.50 -8.24
N GLU A 233 11.08 -16.41 -8.97
CA GLU A 233 10.04 -15.85 -9.81
C GLU A 233 9.67 -16.78 -10.97
N GLU A 234 10.65 -17.47 -11.59
CA GLU A 234 10.38 -18.50 -12.57
C GLU A 234 9.56 -19.66 -11.99
N GLN A 235 9.86 -20.10 -10.76
CA GLN A 235 9.10 -21.14 -10.08
C GLN A 235 7.69 -20.70 -9.71
N ILE A 236 7.51 -19.46 -9.29
CA ILE A 236 6.20 -18.85 -9.01
C ILE A 236 5.37 -18.81 -10.29
N ASP A 237 5.92 -18.30 -11.39
CA ASP A 237 5.22 -18.22 -12.68
C ASP A 237 4.84 -19.62 -13.20
N ALA A 238 5.75 -20.61 -13.11
CA ALA A 238 5.49 -21.99 -13.52
C ALA A 238 4.35 -22.62 -12.69
N LEU A 239 4.39 -22.50 -11.36
CA LEU A 239 3.33 -23.01 -10.48
C LEU A 239 1.98 -22.35 -10.78
N ILE A 240 1.95 -21.04 -11.01
CA ILE A 240 0.72 -20.30 -11.32
C ILE A 240 0.14 -20.79 -12.66
N CYS A 241 0.97 -20.96 -13.69
CA CYS A 241 0.50 -21.52 -14.96
C CYS A 241 -0.09 -22.94 -14.79
N GLU A 242 0.53 -23.79 -13.95
CA GLU A 242 0.01 -25.10 -13.59
C GLU A 242 -1.35 -25.01 -12.89
N LEU A 243 -1.50 -24.12 -11.90
CA LEU A 243 -2.75 -23.91 -11.17
C LEU A 243 -3.90 -23.48 -12.08
N TYR A 244 -3.62 -22.74 -13.15
CA TYR A 244 -4.62 -22.38 -14.16
C TYR A 244 -4.79 -23.42 -15.26
N GLY A 245 -4.02 -24.53 -15.25
CA GLY A 245 -4.10 -25.62 -16.22
C GLY A 245 -3.63 -25.22 -17.62
N LEU A 246 -2.67 -24.30 -17.73
CA LEU A 246 -2.13 -23.87 -19.03
C LEU A 246 -1.22 -24.92 -19.63
N SER A 247 -1.32 -25.09 -20.96
CA SER A 247 -0.40 -25.91 -21.73
C SER A 247 1.00 -25.28 -21.83
N PRO A 248 2.06 -26.05 -22.12
CA PRO A 248 3.40 -25.49 -22.33
C PRO A 248 3.49 -24.43 -23.43
N ASP A 249 2.68 -24.53 -24.47
CA ASP A 249 2.64 -23.56 -25.58
C ASP A 249 2.01 -22.25 -25.13
N GLU A 250 0.90 -22.29 -24.38
CA GLU A 250 0.25 -21.12 -23.80
C GLU A 250 1.16 -20.42 -22.79
N MET A 251 1.85 -21.20 -21.94
CA MET A 251 2.83 -20.69 -20.98
C MET A 251 3.97 -19.96 -21.70
N SER A 252 4.54 -20.57 -22.75
CA SER A 252 5.62 -19.96 -23.54
C SER A 252 5.18 -18.67 -24.21
N PHE A 253 3.95 -18.62 -24.72
CA PHE A 253 3.36 -17.43 -25.32
C PHE A 253 3.24 -16.28 -24.31
N ILE A 254 2.70 -16.55 -23.13
CA ILE A 254 2.50 -15.55 -22.08
C ILE A 254 3.86 -15.01 -21.57
N ILE A 255 4.81 -15.91 -21.28
CA ILE A 255 6.15 -15.52 -20.79
C ILE A 255 6.91 -14.69 -21.82
N GLY A 256 6.74 -14.98 -23.11
CA GLY A 256 7.36 -14.23 -24.20
C GLY A 256 6.67 -12.92 -24.56
N SER A 257 5.47 -12.67 -24.02
CA SER A 257 4.65 -11.48 -24.25
C SER A 257 4.80 -10.42 -23.15
N CYS A 258 5.48 -10.75 -22.07
CA CYS A 258 5.74 -9.88 -20.90
C CYS A 258 7.25 -9.42 -20.88
#